data_659c793e45a750587294928e72cd5a26
#
_entry.id   659c793e45a750587294928e72cd5a26
#
_cell.length_a   1.000
_cell.length_b   1.000
_cell.length_c   1.000
_cell.angle_alpha   90.00
_cell.angle_beta   90.00
_cell.angle_gamma   90.00
#
_symmetry.space_group_name_H-M   'P 1'
#
loop_
_entity.id
_entity.type
_entity.pdbx_description
1 polymer ?
#
loop_
_entity_poly.entity_id
_entity_poly.type
_entity_poly.pdbx_seq_one_letter_code
_entity_poly.pdbx_strand_id
1 'polypeptide(L)'
;VFSRYSLGLTVGQWVPWHEDAIGHIKSVILPAATLSAVGIGLFITTTRNAVIGVLSKDYIMAAQARGEEPRDIVRGHVLRNISNPLVTTLSIYLAYLIGGAIIVEYVYSVPGMGRFLVQGLLNRDYPIVQATVLVIACAVVLINMAADVAYGLIDPRLRKG
;
A
#
# COMPACT_ATOMS: atom_id res chain seq x y z
N VAL A 1 9.77 -26.26 9.74
CA VAL A 1 10.22 -26.44 11.13
C VAL A 1 10.28 -25.13 11.92
N PHE A 2 10.23 -23.97 11.28
CA PHE A 2 10.33 -22.66 11.96
C PHE A 2 9.00 -22.10 12.51
N SER A 3 7.88 -22.78 12.36
CA SER A 3 6.55 -22.16 12.48
C SER A 3 5.84 -22.33 13.83
N ARG A 4 6.46 -22.92 14.84
CA ARG A 4 5.71 -23.29 16.05
C ARG A 4 5.92 -22.46 17.31
N TYR A 5 6.90 -21.55 17.35
CA TYR A 5 7.29 -20.92 18.63
C TYR A 5 7.57 -19.42 18.62
N SER A 6 7.29 -18.69 17.56
CA SER A 6 7.45 -17.23 17.59
C SER A 6 6.14 -16.54 17.94
N LEU A 7 5.99 -16.16 19.20
CA LEU A 7 4.96 -15.21 19.69
C LEU A 7 3.48 -15.68 19.62
N GLY A 8 3.22 -16.99 19.50
CA GLY A 8 1.83 -17.48 19.37
C GLY A 8 1.16 -17.11 18.05
N LEU A 9 1.95 -16.65 17.06
CA LEU A 9 1.48 -16.33 15.71
C LEU A 9 1.66 -17.58 14.84
N THR A 10 0.58 -18.12 14.32
CA THR A 10 0.59 -19.32 13.48
C THR A 10 0.91 -18.96 12.05
N VAL A 11 2.08 -19.34 11.55
CA VAL A 11 2.43 -19.25 10.13
C VAL A 11 1.85 -20.46 9.39
N GLY A 12 1.06 -20.22 8.34
CA GLY A 12 0.56 -21.28 7.47
C GLY A 12 -0.73 -21.97 7.93
N GLN A 13 -1.39 -21.48 8.96
CA GLN A 13 -2.75 -21.90 9.34
C GLN A 13 -3.70 -20.71 9.18
N TRP A 14 -4.46 -20.72 8.11
CA TRP A 14 -5.57 -19.79 7.93
C TRP A 14 -6.75 -20.25 8.76
N VAL A 15 -7.21 -19.40 9.67
CA VAL A 15 -8.41 -19.63 10.47
C VAL A 15 -9.54 -18.78 9.90
N PRO A 16 -10.68 -19.38 9.46
CA PRO A 16 -11.83 -18.62 9.00
C PRO A 16 -12.41 -17.74 10.10
N TRP A 17 -12.87 -16.54 9.72
CA TRP A 17 -13.45 -15.57 10.65
C TRP A 17 -14.62 -16.10 11.47
N HIS A 18 -15.44 -16.98 10.86
CA HIS A 18 -16.62 -17.55 11.48
C HIS A 18 -16.34 -18.68 12.49
N GLU A 19 -15.12 -19.23 12.52
CA GLU A 19 -14.73 -20.28 13.47
C GLU A 19 -14.06 -19.69 14.71
N ASP A 20 -13.09 -18.80 14.54
CA ASP A 20 -12.39 -18.13 15.63
C ASP A 20 -11.87 -16.77 15.16
N ALA A 21 -12.53 -15.70 15.63
CA ALA A 21 -12.16 -14.33 15.28
C ALA A 21 -10.74 -13.95 15.79
N ILE A 22 -10.34 -14.43 16.95
CA ILE A 22 -9.02 -14.15 17.53
C ILE A 22 -7.93 -14.91 16.76
N GLY A 23 -8.18 -16.16 16.42
CA GLY A 23 -7.31 -16.97 15.57
C GLY A 23 -7.16 -16.37 14.19
N HIS A 24 -8.24 -15.87 13.61
CA HIS A 24 -8.21 -15.16 12.33
C HIS A 24 -7.30 -13.92 12.37
N ILE A 25 -7.47 -13.05 13.35
CA ILE A 25 -6.62 -11.85 13.50
C ILE A 25 -5.14 -12.25 13.62
N LYS A 26 -4.82 -13.27 14.42
CA LYS A 26 -3.44 -13.76 14.55
C LYS A 26 -2.88 -14.30 13.24
N SER A 27 -3.70 -14.94 12.41
CA SER A 27 -3.27 -15.45 11.08
C SER A 27 -3.01 -14.36 10.06
N VAL A 28 -3.66 -13.18 10.18
CA VAL A 28 -3.55 -12.04 9.26
C VAL A 28 -2.41 -11.09 9.64
N ILE A 29 -2.04 -11.00 10.94
CA ILE A 29 -1.04 -10.03 11.41
C ILE A 29 0.30 -10.17 10.67
N LEU A 30 0.84 -11.39 10.53
CA LEU A 30 2.13 -11.60 9.88
C LEU A 30 2.12 -11.27 8.39
N PRO A 31 1.15 -11.75 7.57
CA PRO A 31 1.00 -11.32 6.19
C PRO A 31 0.88 -9.81 6.03
N ALA A 32 0.03 -9.18 6.86
CA ALA A 32 -0.18 -7.75 6.84
C ALA A 32 1.10 -6.97 7.22
N ALA A 33 1.80 -7.39 8.27
CA ALA A 33 3.06 -6.78 8.69
C ALA A 33 4.13 -6.88 7.60
N THR A 34 4.23 -8.03 6.92
CA THR A 34 5.19 -8.23 5.82
C THR A 34 4.93 -7.27 4.67
N LEU A 35 3.68 -7.12 4.25
CA LEU A 35 3.31 -6.16 3.21
C LEU A 35 3.53 -4.71 3.68
N SER A 36 3.11 -4.38 4.89
CA SER A 36 3.21 -3.02 5.44
C SER A 36 4.66 -2.55 5.62
N ALA A 37 5.59 -3.44 5.95
CA ALA A 37 6.99 -3.07 6.19
C ALA A 37 7.63 -2.34 5.01
N VAL A 38 7.37 -2.80 3.78
CA VAL A 38 7.86 -2.13 2.56
C VAL A 38 7.21 -0.77 2.39
N GLY A 39 5.89 -0.68 2.59
CA GLY A 39 5.13 0.57 2.50
C GLY A 39 5.61 1.61 3.51
N ILE A 40 5.81 1.21 4.76
CA ILE A 40 6.28 2.11 5.82
C ILE A 40 7.60 2.75 5.41
N GLY A 41 8.60 1.97 4.94
CA GLY A 41 9.88 2.51 4.50
C GLY A 41 9.74 3.50 3.34
N LEU A 42 8.91 3.16 2.35
CA LEU A 42 8.65 4.02 1.20
C LEU A 42 7.99 5.35 1.62
N PHE A 43 6.92 5.28 2.43
CA PHE A 43 6.22 6.48 2.89
C PHE A 43 7.06 7.37 3.79
N ILE A 44 7.85 6.81 4.70
CA ILE A 44 8.77 7.60 5.56
C ILE A 44 9.76 8.37 4.69
N THR A 45 10.40 7.69 3.72
CA THR A 45 11.41 8.31 2.85
C THR A 45 10.79 9.41 1.99
N THR A 46 9.66 9.12 1.35
CA THR A 46 8.95 10.10 0.50
C THR A 46 8.48 11.31 1.31
N THR A 47 7.83 11.07 2.47
CA THR A 47 7.36 12.16 3.33
C THR A 47 8.51 13.03 3.80
N ARG A 48 9.59 12.42 4.29
CA ARG A 48 10.78 13.16 4.74
C ARG A 48 11.36 14.04 3.64
N ASN A 49 11.56 13.49 2.45
CA ASN A 49 12.15 14.23 1.33
C ASN A 49 11.20 15.35 0.85
N ALA A 50 9.90 15.10 0.79
CA ALA A 50 8.91 16.10 0.43
C ALA A 50 8.87 17.25 1.43
N VAL A 51 8.88 16.95 2.74
CA VAL A 51 8.91 17.98 3.80
C VAL A 51 10.16 18.83 3.71
N ILE A 52 11.35 18.21 3.61
CA ILE A 52 12.62 18.94 3.49
C ILE A 52 12.60 19.82 2.24
N GLY A 53 12.12 19.29 1.11
CA GLY A 53 12.04 20.05 -0.14
C GLY A 53 11.07 21.24 -0.09
N VAL A 54 10.01 21.16 0.71
CA VAL A 54 9.08 22.28 0.92
C VAL A 54 9.70 23.30 1.87
N LEU A 55 10.28 22.86 2.99
CA LEU A 55 10.87 23.76 3.99
C LEU A 55 12.05 24.58 3.46
N SER A 56 12.73 24.11 2.42
CA SER A 56 13.83 24.83 1.77
C SER A 56 13.39 25.88 0.75
N LYS A 57 12.11 26.11 0.56
CA LYS A 57 11.59 27.08 -0.41
C LYS A 57 11.56 28.50 0.13
N ASP A 58 11.83 29.48 -0.74
CA ASP A 58 11.91 30.91 -0.38
C ASP A 58 10.61 31.45 0.23
N TYR A 59 9.46 30.96 -0.21
CA TYR A 59 8.17 31.38 0.34
C TYR A 59 7.97 30.94 1.81
N ILE A 60 8.62 29.87 2.24
CA ILE A 60 8.63 29.47 3.65
C ILE A 60 9.50 30.42 4.48
N MET A 61 10.66 30.82 3.96
CA MET A 61 11.49 31.83 4.63
C MET A 61 10.74 33.17 4.74
N ALA A 62 10.02 33.56 3.70
CA ALA A 62 9.20 34.76 3.73
C ALA A 62 8.04 34.65 4.75
N ALA A 63 7.41 33.49 4.91
CA ALA A 63 6.38 33.27 5.92
C ALA A 63 6.96 33.37 7.33
N GLN A 64 8.13 32.78 7.58
CA GLN A 64 8.86 32.91 8.85
C GLN A 64 9.23 34.36 9.16
N ALA A 65 9.69 35.13 8.15
CA ALA A 65 10.02 36.52 8.30
C ALA A 65 8.80 37.41 8.64
N ARG A 66 7.59 36.98 8.23
CA ARG A 66 6.31 37.61 8.62
C ARG A 66 5.86 37.27 10.05
N GLY A 67 6.56 36.37 10.74
CA GLY A 67 6.23 35.94 12.09
C GLY A 67 5.12 34.88 12.15
N GLU A 68 4.88 34.14 11.04
CA GLU A 68 3.94 33.03 11.06
C GLU A 68 4.40 31.92 12.02
N GLU A 69 3.49 31.39 12.84
CA GLU A 69 3.83 30.30 13.75
C GLU A 69 4.23 29.03 13.00
N PRO A 70 5.17 28.22 13.51
CA PRO A 70 5.58 26.96 12.87
C PRO A 70 4.42 26.01 12.57
N ARG A 71 3.37 26.03 13.38
CA ARG A 71 2.16 25.20 13.19
C ARG A 71 1.35 25.65 11.98
N ASP A 72 1.26 26.95 11.75
CA ASP A 72 0.54 27.52 10.60
C ASP A 72 1.31 27.29 9.31
N ILE A 73 2.63 27.41 9.34
CA ILE A 73 3.50 27.06 8.22
C ILE A 73 3.30 25.58 7.86
N VAL A 74 3.32 24.68 8.84
CA VAL A 74 3.12 23.24 8.57
C VAL A 74 1.73 22.98 7.97
N ARG A 75 0.67 23.51 8.55
CA ARG A 75 -0.71 23.26 8.10
C ARG A 75 -1.04 23.95 6.78
N GLY A 76 -0.65 25.22 6.64
CA GLY A 76 -0.98 26.05 5.48
C GLY A 76 -0.12 25.77 4.26
N HIS A 77 1.16 25.53 4.48
CA HIS A 77 2.14 25.43 3.39
C HIS A 77 2.68 24.02 3.19
N VAL A 78 3.15 23.35 4.27
CA VAL A 78 3.82 22.05 4.13
C VAL A 78 2.82 20.97 3.73
N LEU A 79 1.77 20.72 4.53
CA LEU A 79 0.81 19.63 4.29
C LEU A 79 0.18 19.72 2.90
N ARG A 80 -0.16 20.92 2.47
CA ARG A 80 -0.75 21.13 1.14
C ARG A 80 0.20 20.79 -0.01
N ASN A 81 1.50 21.05 0.16
CA ASN A 81 2.48 20.81 -0.90
C ASN A 81 3.02 19.38 -0.92
N ILE A 82 3.04 18.68 0.24
CA ILE A 82 3.47 17.28 0.29
C ILE A 82 2.36 16.29 -0.09
N SER A 83 1.09 16.73 -0.17
CA SER A 83 -0.02 15.85 -0.54
C SER A 83 0.19 15.20 -1.91
N ASN A 84 0.63 15.95 -2.92
CA ASN A 84 0.84 15.43 -4.28
C ASN A 84 1.87 14.28 -4.32
N PRO A 85 3.12 14.44 -3.82
CA PRO A 85 4.06 13.33 -3.81
C PRO A 85 3.59 12.13 -2.96
N LEU A 86 2.82 12.36 -1.88
CA LEU A 86 2.29 11.28 -1.07
C LEU A 86 1.20 10.48 -1.80
N VAL A 87 0.30 11.17 -2.49
CA VAL A 87 -0.75 10.51 -3.28
C VAL A 87 -0.13 9.71 -4.44
N THR A 88 0.89 10.26 -5.13
CA THR A 88 1.64 9.52 -6.16
C THR A 88 2.28 8.26 -5.58
N THR A 89 2.94 8.38 -4.43
CA THR A 89 3.54 7.24 -3.74
C THR A 89 2.50 6.20 -3.34
N LEU A 90 1.32 6.63 -2.87
CA LEU A 90 0.22 5.73 -2.53
C LEU A 90 -0.23 4.90 -3.73
N SER A 91 -0.40 5.52 -4.91
CA SER A 91 -0.82 4.80 -6.12
C SER A 91 0.23 3.79 -6.59
N ILE A 92 1.50 4.17 -6.59
CA ILE A 92 2.60 3.24 -6.91
C ILE A 92 2.60 2.08 -5.92
N TYR A 93 2.41 2.36 -4.63
CA TYR A 93 2.38 1.34 -3.59
C TYR A 93 1.17 0.41 -3.70
N LEU A 94 -0.02 0.93 -4.04
CA LEU A 94 -1.20 0.11 -4.29
C LEU A 94 -0.99 -0.87 -5.46
N ALA A 95 -0.36 -0.43 -6.55
CA ALA A 95 0.01 -1.31 -7.65
C ALA A 95 1.03 -2.39 -7.21
N TYR A 96 2.02 -2.01 -6.39
CA TYR A 96 3.01 -2.93 -5.83
C TYR A 96 2.37 -3.97 -4.88
N LEU A 97 1.38 -3.57 -4.07
CA LEU A 97 0.68 -4.46 -3.15
C LEU A 97 0.05 -5.66 -3.86
N ILE A 98 -0.47 -5.47 -5.07
CA ILE A 98 -1.12 -6.55 -5.82
C ILE A 98 -0.10 -7.64 -6.17
N GLY A 99 1.09 -7.25 -6.67
CA GLY A 99 2.16 -8.21 -6.94
C GLY A 99 2.73 -8.86 -5.68
N GLY A 100 2.94 -8.07 -4.63
CA GLY A 100 3.42 -8.53 -3.32
C GLY A 100 2.45 -9.47 -2.62
N ALA A 101 1.15 -9.23 -2.76
CA ALA A 101 0.11 -10.07 -2.18
C ALA A 101 0.17 -11.51 -2.70
N ILE A 102 0.46 -11.72 -3.99
CA ILE A 102 0.59 -13.06 -4.58
C ILE A 102 1.63 -13.91 -3.83
N ILE A 103 2.80 -13.32 -3.57
CA ILE A 103 3.89 -14.00 -2.87
C ILE A 103 3.52 -14.26 -1.42
N VAL A 104 2.95 -13.26 -0.75
CA VAL A 104 2.55 -13.34 0.65
C VAL A 104 1.45 -14.38 0.86
N GLU A 105 0.42 -14.40 0.01
CA GLU A 105 -0.65 -15.40 0.05
C GLU A 105 -0.10 -16.83 -0.09
N TYR A 106 0.86 -17.03 -0.98
CA TYR A 106 1.48 -18.33 -1.16
C TYR A 106 2.31 -18.75 0.04
N VAL A 107 3.19 -17.86 0.55
CA VAL A 107 4.09 -18.14 1.67
C VAL A 107 3.33 -18.39 2.98
N TYR A 108 2.32 -17.57 3.26
CA TYR A 108 1.53 -17.68 4.49
C TYR A 108 0.32 -18.61 4.36
N SER A 109 0.14 -19.25 3.21
CA SER A 109 -0.99 -20.15 2.93
C SER A 109 -2.36 -19.48 3.08
N VAL A 110 -2.44 -18.17 2.83
CA VAL A 110 -3.69 -17.42 2.80
C VAL A 110 -4.50 -17.86 1.57
N PRO A 111 -5.79 -18.22 1.71
CA PRO A 111 -6.62 -18.58 0.58
C PRO A 111 -6.99 -17.33 -0.22
N GLY A 112 -6.22 -17.02 -1.26
CA GLY A 112 -6.41 -15.88 -2.13
C GLY A 112 -6.08 -16.21 -3.58
N MET A 113 -6.28 -15.19 -4.47
CA MET A 113 -6.08 -15.33 -5.92
C MET A 113 -4.61 -15.60 -6.27
N GLY A 114 -3.67 -15.01 -5.55
CA GLY A 114 -2.25 -15.23 -5.77
C GLY A 114 -1.83 -16.66 -5.47
N ARG A 115 -2.29 -17.22 -4.35
CA ARG A 115 -2.05 -18.63 -4.02
C ARG A 115 -2.66 -19.55 -5.07
N PHE A 116 -3.88 -19.26 -5.53
CA PHE A 116 -4.57 -20.03 -6.56
C PHE A 116 -3.79 -20.00 -7.89
N LEU A 117 -3.26 -18.83 -8.27
CA LEU A 117 -2.39 -18.68 -9.44
C LEU A 117 -1.13 -19.55 -9.33
N VAL A 118 -0.41 -19.49 -8.21
CA VAL A 118 0.82 -20.26 -8.02
C VAL A 118 0.53 -21.77 -8.04
N GLN A 119 -0.57 -22.22 -7.44
CA GLN A 119 -0.98 -23.63 -7.50
C GLN A 119 -1.30 -24.08 -8.93
N GLY A 120 -2.00 -23.25 -9.71
CA GLY A 120 -2.26 -23.52 -11.13
C GLY A 120 -0.96 -23.65 -11.95
N LEU A 121 0.02 -22.78 -11.69
CA LEU A 121 1.33 -22.85 -12.32
C LEU A 121 2.08 -24.15 -11.99
N LEU A 122 2.10 -24.54 -10.72
CA LEU A 122 2.78 -25.77 -10.28
C LEU A 122 2.11 -27.03 -10.83
N ASN A 123 0.78 -27.01 -10.99
CA ASN A 123 0.02 -28.11 -11.55
C ASN A 123 -0.01 -28.09 -13.10
N ARG A 124 0.57 -27.06 -13.74
CA ARG A 124 0.55 -26.84 -15.21
C ARG A 124 -0.88 -26.71 -15.76
N ASP A 125 -1.80 -26.20 -14.96
CA ASP A 125 -3.19 -25.97 -15.34
C ASP A 125 -3.32 -24.61 -16.03
N TYR A 126 -3.10 -24.58 -17.33
CA TYR A 126 -3.11 -23.34 -18.12
C TYR A 126 -4.45 -22.61 -18.10
N PRO A 127 -5.62 -23.26 -18.16
CA PRO A 127 -6.91 -22.60 -18.01
C PRO A 127 -7.07 -21.83 -16.70
N ILE A 128 -6.66 -22.42 -15.57
CA ILE A 128 -6.68 -21.77 -14.25
C ILE A 128 -5.75 -20.57 -14.23
N VAL A 129 -4.52 -20.73 -14.75
CA VAL A 129 -3.53 -19.65 -14.80
C VAL A 129 -4.05 -18.48 -15.62
N GLN A 130 -4.57 -18.72 -16.81
CA GLN A 130 -5.10 -17.68 -17.70
C GLN A 130 -6.29 -16.95 -17.08
N ALA A 131 -7.24 -17.68 -16.53
CA ALA A 131 -8.41 -17.10 -15.87
C ALA A 131 -8.01 -16.23 -14.67
N THR A 132 -7.10 -16.73 -13.84
CA THR A 132 -6.65 -16.01 -12.65
C THR A 132 -5.86 -14.75 -13.00
N VAL A 133 -4.96 -14.83 -13.99
CA VAL A 133 -4.20 -13.66 -14.48
C VAL A 133 -5.16 -12.61 -15.05
N LEU A 134 -6.17 -13.03 -15.82
CA LEU A 134 -7.16 -12.10 -16.36
C LEU A 134 -7.92 -11.36 -15.26
N VAL A 135 -8.39 -12.07 -14.23
CA VAL A 135 -9.10 -11.46 -13.10
C VAL A 135 -8.20 -10.49 -12.34
N ILE A 136 -6.95 -10.87 -12.05
CA ILE A 136 -5.98 -9.99 -11.38
C ILE A 136 -5.71 -8.76 -12.25
N ALA A 137 -5.50 -8.91 -13.55
CA ALA A 137 -5.26 -7.79 -14.47
C ALA A 137 -6.45 -6.82 -14.51
N CYS A 138 -7.68 -7.35 -14.58
CA CYS A 138 -8.89 -6.52 -14.51
C CYS A 138 -8.98 -5.77 -13.18
N ALA A 139 -8.69 -6.43 -12.06
CA ALA A 139 -8.69 -5.78 -10.74
C ALA A 139 -7.65 -4.65 -10.67
N VAL A 140 -6.43 -4.87 -11.19
CA VAL A 140 -5.38 -3.84 -11.27
C VAL A 140 -5.85 -2.62 -12.06
N VAL A 141 -6.43 -2.84 -13.23
CA VAL A 141 -6.94 -1.75 -14.08
C VAL A 141 -8.04 -0.96 -13.35
N LEU A 142 -8.97 -1.64 -12.70
CA LEU A 142 -10.05 -0.99 -11.95
C LEU A 142 -9.52 -0.18 -10.77
N ILE A 143 -8.54 -0.70 -10.03
CA ILE A 143 -7.90 0.01 -8.91
C ILE A 143 -7.17 1.24 -9.42
N ASN A 144 -6.41 1.13 -10.52
CA ASN A 144 -5.72 2.26 -11.11
C ASN A 144 -6.70 3.33 -11.62
N MET A 145 -7.78 2.93 -12.29
CA MET A 145 -8.84 3.87 -12.68
C MET A 145 -9.46 4.59 -11.47
N ALA A 146 -9.74 3.85 -10.39
CA ALA A 146 -10.27 4.45 -9.17
C ALA A 146 -9.27 5.43 -8.54
N ALA A 147 -7.98 5.09 -8.56
CA ALA A 147 -6.91 5.98 -8.09
C ALA A 147 -6.83 7.25 -8.95
N ASP A 148 -6.88 7.13 -10.28
CA ASP A 148 -6.85 8.28 -11.21
C ASP A 148 -8.04 9.22 -11.00
N VAL A 149 -9.24 8.65 -10.81
CA VAL A 149 -10.43 9.45 -10.46
C VAL A 149 -10.25 10.16 -9.11
N ALA A 150 -9.73 9.46 -8.10
CA ALA A 150 -9.45 10.07 -6.79
C ALA A 150 -8.41 11.21 -6.91
N TYR A 151 -7.37 11.04 -7.74
CA TYR A 151 -6.43 12.11 -8.07
C TYR A 151 -7.11 13.34 -8.66
N GLY A 152 -7.95 13.14 -9.67
CA GLY A 152 -8.69 14.24 -10.32
C GLY A 152 -9.61 15.00 -9.36
N LEU A 153 -10.09 14.35 -8.30
CA LEU A 153 -10.92 14.98 -7.26
C LEU A 153 -10.08 15.74 -6.20
N ILE A 154 -8.88 15.25 -5.89
CA ILE A 154 -8.00 15.83 -4.85
C ILE A 154 -7.18 17.00 -5.43
N ASP A 155 -6.74 16.92 -6.67
CA ASP A 155 -5.96 17.98 -7.31
C ASP A 155 -6.72 18.62 -8.50
N PRO A 156 -7.50 19.70 -8.27
CA PRO A 156 -8.22 20.39 -9.32
C PRO A 156 -7.30 21.11 -10.34
N ARG A 157 -5.98 21.15 -10.13
CA ARG A 157 -5.03 21.77 -11.05
C ARG A 157 -4.74 20.90 -12.28
N LEU A 158 -4.92 19.60 -12.19
CA LEU A 158 -4.79 18.65 -13.31
C LEU A 158 -5.96 18.77 -14.32
N ARG A 159 -7.03 19.46 -13.95
CA ARG A 159 -8.22 19.65 -14.79
C ARG A 159 -8.09 20.80 -15.79
N LYS A 160 -6.99 21.55 -15.80
CA LYS A 160 -6.75 22.73 -16.66
C LYS A 160 -5.58 22.54 -17.64
N GLY A 161 -5.24 21.29 -17.97
CA GLY A 161 -4.31 20.94 -19.03
C GLY A 161 -5.02 20.36 -20.24
#